data_fa34afdce253e2033a8c5da5a73ecedd
#
_entry.id   fa34afdce253e2033a8c5da5a73ecedd
#
_cell.length_a   1.000
_cell.length_b   1.000
_cell.length_c   1.000
_cell.angle_alpha   90.00
_cell.angle_beta   90.00
_cell.angle_gamma   90.00
#
_symmetry.space_group_name_H-M   'P 1'
#
loop_
_entity.id
_entity.type
_entity.pdbx_description
1 polymer ?
#
loop_
_entity_poly.entity_id
_entity_poly.type
_entity_poly.pdbx_seq_one_letter_code
_entity_poly.pdbx_strand_id
1 'polypeptide(L)'
;MKTDIKNQFIVKEIFIHDVARAVEDEDLRRLVLDMGVELGENGRFLLRWYSAEPKIAVLIEALSMEECEAYLERFMTYLRNHRYLD
;
A
#
# COMPACT_ATOMS: atom_id res chain seq x y z
N MET A 1 5.89 -27.65 -20.45
CA MET A 1 4.88 -26.67 -20.66
C MET A 1 4.89 -25.65 -19.51
N LYS A 2 4.65 -24.46 -19.85
CA LYS A 2 4.78 -23.41 -18.89
C LYS A 2 3.45 -22.75 -18.59
N THR A 3 3.19 -22.55 -17.34
CA THR A 3 1.98 -21.86 -16.92
C THR A 3 2.28 -20.40 -16.67
N ASP A 4 1.59 -19.55 -17.34
CA ASP A 4 1.75 -18.12 -17.10
C ASP A 4 0.87 -17.73 -15.94
N ILE A 5 1.51 -17.48 -14.83
CA ILE A 5 0.82 -16.94 -13.66
C ILE A 5 0.92 -15.45 -13.75
N LYS A 6 -0.21 -14.80 -13.93
CA LYS A 6 -0.24 -13.36 -14.00
C LYS A 6 -0.64 -12.80 -12.67
N ASN A 7 0.23 -11.98 -12.12
CA ASN A 7 -0.10 -11.29 -10.89
C ASN A 7 -1.16 -10.25 -11.15
N GLN A 8 -1.91 -9.96 -10.12
CA GLN A 8 -2.91 -8.92 -10.14
C GLN A 8 -2.35 -7.67 -9.50
N PHE A 9 -2.89 -6.52 -9.88
CA PHE A 9 -2.40 -5.23 -9.41
C PHE A 9 -3.55 -4.37 -8.94
N ILE A 10 -3.27 -3.57 -7.91
CA ILE A 10 -4.10 -2.42 -7.56
C ILE A 10 -3.19 -1.22 -7.51
N VAL A 11 -3.62 -0.13 -8.15
CA VAL A 11 -2.96 1.16 -8.02
C VAL A 11 -4.02 2.12 -7.51
N LYS A 12 -3.74 2.78 -6.39
CA LYS A 12 -4.72 3.66 -5.79
C LYS A 12 -4.07 4.92 -5.28
N GLU A 13 -4.68 6.06 -5.61
CA GLU A 13 -4.29 7.34 -5.03
C GLU A 13 -5.21 7.64 -3.87
N ILE A 14 -4.62 8.10 -2.77
CA ILE A 14 -5.34 8.32 -1.52
C ILE A 14 -5.01 9.71 -1.02
N PHE A 15 -6.03 10.53 -0.84
CA PHE A 15 -5.85 11.84 -0.23
C PHE A 15 -5.75 11.66 1.27
N ILE A 16 -4.74 12.28 1.87
CA ILE A 16 -4.50 12.15 3.31
C ILE A 16 -4.25 13.51 3.92
N HIS A 17 -4.52 13.59 5.22
CA HIS A 17 -4.13 14.76 6.00
C HIS A 17 -2.67 14.64 6.36
N ASP A 18 -1.98 15.75 6.32
CA ASP A 18 -0.64 15.86 6.91
C ASP A 18 0.35 14.84 6.35
N VAL A 19 0.67 15.02 5.07
CA VAL A 19 1.63 14.14 4.40
C VAL A 19 2.97 14.13 5.14
N ALA A 20 3.38 15.28 5.69
CA ALA A 20 4.66 15.36 6.39
C ALA A 20 4.68 14.44 7.61
N ARG A 21 3.57 14.37 8.35
CA ARG A 21 3.48 13.47 9.49
C ARG A 21 3.54 12.02 9.03
N ALA A 22 2.89 11.72 7.92
CA ALA A 22 2.88 10.36 7.40
C ALA A 22 4.28 9.93 6.95
N VAL A 23 5.02 10.82 6.31
CA VAL A 23 6.38 10.51 5.87
C VAL A 23 7.26 10.12 7.05
N GLU A 24 7.05 10.75 8.21
CA GLU A 24 7.85 10.49 9.39
C GLU A 24 7.29 9.41 10.31
N ASP A 25 6.17 8.84 9.94
CA ASP A 25 5.50 7.81 10.75
C ASP A 25 6.23 6.48 10.60
N GLU A 26 7.00 6.11 11.61
CA GLU A 26 7.78 4.88 11.54
C GLU A 26 6.92 3.64 11.57
N ASP A 27 5.79 3.70 12.25
CA ASP A 27 4.89 2.54 12.28
C ASP A 27 4.25 2.32 10.92
N LEU A 28 3.93 3.40 10.22
CA LEU A 28 3.40 3.27 8.87
C LEU A 28 4.46 2.65 7.94
N ARG A 29 5.70 3.12 8.07
CA ARG A 29 6.78 2.57 7.26
C ARG A 29 6.97 1.09 7.55
N ARG A 30 6.90 0.70 8.83
CA ARG A 30 7.05 -0.70 9.20
C ARG A 30 5.92 -1.53 8.63
N LEU A 31 4.70 -1.02 8.66
CA LEU A 31 3.56 -1.74 8.08
C LEU A 31 3.78 -2.01 6.61
N VAL A 32 4.27 -1.02 5.86
CA VAL A 32 4.54 -1.17 4.45
C VAL A 32 5.62 -2.22 4.23
N LEU A 33 6.68 -2.18 5.03
CA LEU A 33 7.74 -3.18 4.93
C LEU A 33 7.23 -4.58 5.24
N ASP A 34 6.43 -4.71 6.29
CA ASP A 34 5.91 -6.02 6.69
C ASP A 34 5.02 -6.60 5.59
N MET A 35 4.19 -5.77 4.98
CA MET A 35 3.33 -6.24 3.91
C MET A 35 4.16 -6.67 2.70
N GLY A 36 5.23 -5.93 2.41
CA GLY A 36 6.11 -6.32 1.32
C GLY A 36 6.78 -7.66 1.58
N VAL A 37 7.21 -7.88 2.81
CA VAL A 37 7.82 -9.16 3.18
C VAL A 37 6.80 -10.30 3.08
N GLU A 38 5.57 -10.06 3.53
CA GLU A 38 4.52 -11.08 3.46
C GLU A 38 4.20 -11.45 2.02
N LEU A 39 4.19 -10.47 1.12
CA LEU A 39 3.92 -10.72 -0.28
C LEU A 39 5.04 -11.51 -0.95
N GLY A 40 6.27 -11.32 -0.46
CA GLY A 40 7.40 -12.11 -0.89
C GLY A 40 7.77 -11.88 -2.35
N GLU A 41 8.31 -12.93 -2.96
CA GLU A 41 8.77 -12.84 -4.34
C GLU A 41 7.64 -12.74 -5.34
N ASN A 42 6.43 -13.10 -4.93
CA ASN A 42 5.29 -13.14 -5.82
C ASN A 42 4.46 -11.86 -5.81
N GLY A 43 4.95 -10.86 -5.10
CA GLY A 43 4.21 -9.62 -5.06
C GLY A 43 5.02 -8.50 -4.49
N ARG A 44 4.38 -7.36 -4.31
CA ARG A 44 5.06 -6.21 -3.73
C ARG A 44 4.05 -5.17 -3.29
N PHE A 45 4.49 -4.34 -2.37
CA PHE A 45 3.70 -3.21 -1.88
C PHE A 45 4.59 -1.98 -1.98
N LEU A 46 4.24 -1.05 -2.84
CA LEU A 46 5.01 0.16 -3.06
C LEU A 46 4.20 1.37 -2.68
N LEU A 47 4.84 2.31 -2.03
CA LEU A 47 4.22 3.55 -1.59
C LEU A 47 4.94 4.71 -2.24
N ARG A 48 4.19 5.60 -2.87
CA ARG A 48 4.74 6.79 -3.51
C ARG A 48 4.21 8.03 -2.84
N TRP A 49 5.12 8.95 -2.56
CA TRP A 49 4.78 10.23 -1.95
C TRP A 49 4.70 11.30 -3.02
N TYR A 50 3.75 12.21 -2.86
CA TYR A 50 3.63 13.36 -3.73
C TYR A 50 4.03 14.61 -2.94
N SER A 51 4.92 15.41 -3.54
CA SER A 51 5.43 16.58 -2.82
C SER A 51 4.52 17.79 -2.94
N ALA A 52 3.70 17.84 -3.99
CA ALA A 52 2.89 19.03 -4.25
C ALA A 52 1.42 18.85 -3.91
N GLU A 53 1.00 17.66 -3.59
CA GLU A 53 -0.41 17.37 -3.33
C GLU A 53 -0.56 16.55 -2.06
N PRO A 54 -1.66 16.75 -1.33
CA PRO A 54 -1.87 16.00 -0.08
C PRO A 54 -2.37 14.58 -0.35
N LYS A 55 -1.57 13.82 -1.08
CA LYS A 55 -1.96 12.46 -1.43
C LYS A 55 -0.76 11.55 -1.52
N ILE A 56 -1.05 10.26 -1.45
CA ILE A 56 -0.07 9.21 -1.66
C ILE A 56 -0.65 8.25 -2.68
N ALA A 57 0.21 7.44 -3.27
CA ALA A 57 -0.24 6.39 -4.16
C ALA A 57 0.37 5.07 -3.71
N VAL A 58 -0.42 4.01 -3.80
CA VAL A 58 0.07 2.67 -3.50
C VAL A 58 -0.08 1.79 -4.72
N LEU A 59 0.89 0.91 -4.90
CA LEU A 59 0.80 -0.15 -5.88
C LEU A 59 0.94 -1.46 -5.13
N ILE A 60 -0.04 -2.32 -5.30
CA ILE A 60 -0.05 -3.63 -4.66
C ILE A 60 -0.10 -4.68 -5.75
N GLU A 61 0.84 -5.59 -5.71
CA GLU A 61 0.88 -6.71 -6.64
C GLU A 61 0.82 -7.99 -5.83
N ALA A 62 -0.05 -8.91 -6.22
CA ALA A 62 -0.21 -10.18 -5.54
C ALA A 62 -0.72 -11.22 -6.53
N LEU A 63 -0.82 -12.46 -6.09
CA LEU A 63 -1.24 -13.54 -6.95
C LEU A 63 -2.74 -13.48 -7.29
N SER A 64 -3.53 -12.83 -6.46
CA SER A 64 -4.96 -12.71 -6.71
C SER A 64 -5.44 -11.31 -6.35
N MET A 65 -6.55 -10.92 -6.94
CA MET A 65 -7.15 -9.62 -6.62
C MET A 65 -7.63 -9.60 -5.17
N GLU A 66 -8.11 -10.74 -4.66
CA GLU A 66 -8.50 -10.81 -3.25
C GLU A 66 -7.36 -10.45 -2.33
N GLU A 67 -6.16 -10.95 -2.63
CA GLU A 67 -5.00 -10.62 -1.80
C GLU A 67 -4.67 -9.15 -1.91
N CYS A 68 -4.71 -8.61 -3.13
CA CYS A 68 -4.46 -7.18 -3.30
C CYS A 68 -5.40 -6.35 -2.45
N GLU A 69 -6.68 -6.72 -2.47
CA GLU A 69 -7.67 -5.96 -1.72
C GLU A 69 -7.50 -6.11 -0.22
N ALA A 70 -7.07 -7.28 0.23
CA ALA A 70 -6.82 -7.50 1.65
C ALA A 70 -5.69 -6.61 2.16
N TYR A 71 -4.61 -6.51 1.38
CA TYR A 71 -3.49 -5.65 1.78
C TYR A 71 -3.87 -4.19 1.70
N LEU A 72 -4.65 -3.81 0.69
CA LEU A 72 -5.13 -2.44 0.60
C LEU A 72 -5.99 -2.10 1.82
N GLU A 73 -6.85 -3.02 2.23
CA GLU A 73 -7.71 -2.76 3.38
C GLU A 73 -6.89 -2.61 4.66
N ARG A 74 -5.85 -3.41 4.84
CA ARG A 74 -4.97 -3.24 6.00
C ARG A 74 -4.35 -1.85 6.02
N PHE A 75 -3.89 -1.40 4.87
CA PHE A 75 -3.27 -0.09 4.75
C PHE A 75 -4.29 1.01 5.04
N MET A 76 -5.48 0.91 4.44
CA MET A 76 -6.52 1.90 4.66
C MET A 76 -6.97 1.94 6.10
N THR A 77 -7.06 0.78 6.76
CA THR A 77 -7.44 0.72 8.16
C THR A 77 -6.42 1.46 9.02
N TYR A 78 -5.14 1.28 8.73
CA TYR A 78 -4.11 2.02 9.46
C TYR A 78 -4.30 3.52 9.28
N LEU A 79 -4.48 3.96 8.04
CA LEU A 79 -4.66 5.38 7.76
C LEU A 79 -5.88 5.94 8.49
N ARG A 80 -6.95 5.17 8.51
CA ARG A 80 -8.19 5.61 9.16
C ARG A 80 -8.00 5.70 10.67
N ASN A 81 -7.38 4.70 11.26
CA ASN A 81 -7.19 4.65 12.70
C ASN A 81 -6.23 5.71 13.21
N HIS A 82 -5.34 6.17 12.36
CA HIS A 82 -4.36 7.20 12.74
C HIS A 82 -4.74 8.57 12.21
N ARG A 83 -5.98 8.70 11.75
CA ARG A 83 -6.58 9.98 11.36
C ARG A 83 -5.87 10.65 10.20
N TYR A 84 -5.40 9.84 9.27
CA TYR A 84 -4.88 10.36 8.00
C TYR A 84 -5.99 10.57 6.99
N LEU A 85 -7.12 9.92 7.17
CA LEU A 85 -8.25 10.05 6.27
C LEU A 85 -9.34 10.92 6.89
N ASP A 86 -10.11 11.56 6.03
CA ASP A 86 -11.26 12.35 6.47
C ASP A 86 -12.33 11.46 7.07
#